data_00e5bb313e8aae581d1128ddd1cedd5b
#
_entry.id   00e5bb313e8aae581d1128ddd1cedd5b
#
_cell.length_a   1.000
_cell.length_b   1.000
_cell.length_c   1.000
_cell.angle_alpha   90.00
_cell.angle_beta   90.00
_cell.angle_gamma   90.00
#
_symmetry.space_group_name_H-M   'P 1'
#
loop_
_entity.id
_entity.type
_entity.pdbx_description
1 polymer ?
#
loop_
_entity_poly.entity_id
_entity_poly.type
_entity_poly.pdbx_seq_one_letter_code
_entity_poly.pdbx_strand_id
1 'polypeptide(L)'
;ELAGGEKADALLVSRKVGYEDVWDLRNAGDLMKKETLEKLKEFNISDCQECLLGEKYVNFEEYLNHTVCGEGMVGENNYLLLWEKNEIEELNDDYETQAFLNNIILIGSDGGDMAYGIDISGKYIEVPFIGMDDEEVKVIAEDFDGFIDYVWNRK
;
A
#
# COMPACT_ATOMS: atom_id res chain seq x y z
N GLU A 1 -5.45 -17.56 -13.54
CA GLU A 1 -6.20 -17.22 -13.56
C GLU A 1 -6.72 -16.70 -13.37
N LEU A 2 -6.11 -16.49 -13.22
CA LEU A 2 -7.02 -15.93 -13.01
C LEU A 2 -7.59 -15.56 -13.17
N ALA A 3 -7.34 -15.11 -13.14
CA ALA A 3 -8.24 -14.64 -13.25
C ALA A 3 -8.70 -14.25 -13.38
N GLY A 4 -8.32 -13.98 -13.20
CA GLY A 4 -8.98 -13.54 -13.34
C GLY A 4 -9.16 -13.08 -13.50
N GLY A 5 -8.79 -12.67 -13.32
CA GLY A 5 -9.12 -12.16 -13.42
C GLY A 5 -8.98 -11.83 -13.53
N GLU A 6 -8.40 -11.28 -13.20
CA GLU A 6 -8.50 -10.97 -12.97
C GLU A 6 -8.13 -10.61 -12.96
N LYS A 7 -7.30 -10.25 -12.73
CA LYS A 7 -7.18 -9.84 -12.53
C LYS A 7 -6.91 -9.62 -12.86
N ALA A 8 -6.38 -9.36 -12.80
CA ALA A 8 -6.34 -9.11 -12.97
C ALA A 8 -6.08 -8.91 -13.46
N ASP A 9 -5.75 -8.64 -13.50
CA ASP A 9 -5.66 -8.39 -13.80
C ASP A 9 -5.31 -8.28 -13.83
N ALA A 10 -4.97 -8.16 -13.60
CA ALA A 10 -4.80 -7.94 -13.45
C ALA A 10 -4.24 -8.20 -13.30
N LEU A 11 -3.75 -7.97 -12.93
CA LEU A 11 -3.53 -8.15 -12.70
C LEU A 11 -3.34 -8.80 -12.61
N LEU A 12 -3.40 -8.87 -12.45
CA LEU A 12 -3.49 -9.29 -12.36
C LEU A 12 -3.54 -10.07 -12.62
N VAL A 13 -3.31 -10.26 -12.50
CA VAL A 13 -3.47 -10.97 -12.81
C VAL A 13 -3.88 -11.69 -12.80
N SER A 14 -3.86 -11.79 -12.85
CA SER A 14 -4.59 -12.56 -12.80
C SER A 14 -4.78 -13.68 -12.33
N ARG A 15 -4.36 -13.44 -11.57
CA ARG A 15 -4.44 -14.80 -11.22
C ARG A 15 -5.44 -15.04 -10.15
N LYS A 16 -6.36 -15.84 -10.50
CA LYS A 16 -7.44 -16.12 -9.62
C LYS A 16 -7.19 -17.42 -8.92
N VAL A 17 -7.38 -17.48 -7.64
CA VAL A 17 -7.07 -18.70 -6.90
C VAL A 17 -8.32 -19.37 -6.40
N GLY A 18 -9.36 -19.32 -7.20
CA GLY A 18 -10.55 -20.09 -6.92
C GLY A 18 -11.46 -19.54 -5.88
N TYR A 19 -11.34 -18.28 -5.58
CA TYR A 19 -12.16 -17.65 -4.58
C TYR A 19 -13.13 -16.70 -5.21
N GLU A 20 -14.32 -16.74 -4.77
CA GLU A 20 -15.31 -15.83 -5.26
C GLU A 20 -15.11 -14.43 -4.72
N ASP A 21 -14.51 -14.34 -3.53
CA ASP A 21 -14.47 -13.08 -2.82
C ASP A 21 -13.10 -12.48 -2.64
N VAL A 22 -12.04 -13.21 -2.99
CA VAL A 22 -10.68 -12.74 -2.78
C VAL A 22 -9.82 -13.09 -3.97
N TRP A 23 -8.70 -12.39 -4.07
CA TRP A 23 -7.68 -12.67 -5.07
C TRP A 23 -6.37 -12.95 -4.37
N ASP A 24 -5.61 -13.89 -4.92
CA ASP A 24 -4.27 -14.18 -4.44
C ASP A 24 -3.30 -13.24 -5.13
N LEU A 25 -2.66 -12.40 -4.35
CA LEU A 25 -1.67 -11.48 -4.87
C LEU A 25 -0.34 -12.21 -4.97
N ARG A 26 0.23 -12.15 -6.13
CA ARG A 26 1.36 -13.00 -6.51
C ARG A 26 2.54 -12.96 -5.56
N ASN A 27 2.79 -11.85 -4.96
CA ASN A 27 4.08 -11.70 -4.29
C ASN A 27 4.05 -11.95 -2.80
N ALA A 28 2.98 -12.43 -2.28
CA ALA A 28 2.99 -12.65 -0.84
C ALA A 28 2.00 -13.68 -0.38
N GLY A 29 1.30 -14.29 -1.30
CA GLY A 29 0.21 -15.15 -0.88
C GLY A 29 -0.87 -14.36 -0.18
N ASP A 30 -0.87 -13.07 -0.35
CA ASP A 30 -1.90 -12.23 0.24
C ASP A 30 -3.21 -12.43 -0.45
N LEU A 31 -4.26 -12.28 0.32
CA LEU A 31 -5.61 -12.33 -0.22
C LEU A 31 -6.25 -10.97 -0.04
N MET A 32 -6.93 -10.54 -1.07
CA MET A 32 -7.60 -9.25 -1.09
C MET A 32 -9.07 -9.49 -1.34
N LYS A 33 -9.92 -8.79 -0.61
CA LYS A 33 -11.35 -8.93 -0.81
C LYS A 33 -11.74 -8.48 -2.20
N LYS A 34 -12.80 -9.09 -2.72
CA LYS A 34 -13.27 -8.76 -4.04
C LYS A 34 -13.68 -7.29 -4.14
N GLU A 35 -14.31 -6.77 -3.10
CA GLU A 35 -14.71 -5.36 -3.08
C GLU A 35 -13.48 -4.44 -3.20
N THR A 36 -12.40 -4.81 -2.54
CA THR A 36 -11.17 -4.02 -2.61
C THR A 36 -10.60 -4.06 -4.01
N LEU A 37 -10.60 -5.23 -4.62
CA LEU A 37 -10.10 -5.36 -5.97
C LEU A 37 -10.90 -4.52 -6.96
N GLU A 38 -12.22 -4.44 -6.75
CA GLU A 38 -13.05 -3.60 -7.59
C GLU A 38 -12.76 -2.12 -7.41
N LYS A 39 -12.41 -1.72 -6.18
CA LYS A 39 -12.00 -0.34 -5.93
C LYS A 39 -10.69 0.00 -6.59
N LEU A 40 -9.90 -1.00 -6.95
CA LEU A 40 -8.61 -0.79 -7.57
C LEU A 40 -8.63 -0.95 -9.08
N LYS A 41 -9.80 -0.99 -9.69
CA LYS A 41 -9.87 -1.27 -11.12
C LYS A 41 -9.25 -0.17 -11.98
N GLU A 42 -9.19 1.06 -11.48
CA GLU A 42 -8.53 2.15 -12.19
C GLU A 42 -7.15 2.45 -11.65
N PHE A 43 -6.70 1.63 -10.75
CA PHE A 43 -5.37 1.70 -10.17
C PHE A 43 -4.49 0.69 -10.91
N ASN A 44 -3.35 1.13 -11.39
CA ASN A 44 -2.45 0.26 -12.14
C ASN A 44 -1.53 -0.46 -11.19
N ILE A 45 -1.91 -1.69 -10.82
CA ILE A 45 -1.09 -2.51 -9.94
C ILE A 45 0.16 -2.93 -10.71
N SER A 46 1.32 -2.63 -10.18
CA SER A 46 2.57 -3.02 -10.81
C SER A 46 3.00 -4.39 -10.30
N ASP A 47 3.95 -4.96 -11.01
CA ASP A 47 4.48 -6.28 -10.71
C ASP A 47 5.50 -6.14 -9.60
N CYS A 48 5.04 -6.21 -8.36
CA CYS A 48 5.89 -6.03 -7.19
C CYS A 48 6.67 -7.28 -6.88
N GLN A 49 7.91 -7.10 -6.50
CA GLN A 49 8.72 -8.18 -6.00
C GLN A 49 8.71 -8.15 -4.48
N GLU A 50 9.19 -9.24 -3.89
CA GLU A 50 9.28 -9.30 -2.44
C GLU A 50 10.17 -8.18 -1.94
N CYS A 51 9.77 -7.55 -0.84
CA CYS A 51 10.51 -6.45 -0.27
C CYS A 51 11.54 -6.99 0.71
N LEU A 52 12.80 -6.65 0.48
CA LEU A 52 13.87 -7.00 1.40
C LEU A 52 14.45 -5.70 1.93
N LEU A 53 14.31 -5.50 3.22
CA LEU A 53 14.70 -4.24 3.85
C LEU A 53 15.97 -4.40 4.65
N GLY A 54 16.71 -3.31 4.76
CA GLY A 54 17.87 -3.26 5.60
C GLY A 54 17.51 -3.24 7.08
N GLU A 55 18.53 -3.23 7.91
CA GLU A 55 18.36 -3.40 9.35
C GLU A 55 17.42 -2.36 9.96
N LYS A 56 17.48 -1.13 9.46
CA LYS A 56 16.65 -0.06 10.00
C LYS A 56 15.15 -0.34 9.88
N TYR A 57 14.76 -1.05 8.84
CA TYR A 57 13.36 -1.18 8.49
C TYR A 57 12.88 -2.63 8.47
N VAL A 58 13.73 -3.56 8.88
CA VAL A 58 13.44 -4.99 8.71
C VAL A 58 12.15 -5.40 9.40
N ASN A 59 11.77 -4.71 10.47
CA ASN A 59 10.57 -5.07 11.22
C ASN A 59 9.29 -4.78 10.45
N PHE A 60 9.37 -4.04 9.36
CA PHE A 60 8.21 -3.73 8.51
C PHE A 60 8.08 -4.67 7.34
N GLU A 61 9.06 -5.55 7.12
CA GLU A 61 9.14 -6.33 5.89
C GLU A 61 7.91 -7.16 5.64
N GLU A 62 7.43 -7.82 6.67
CA GLU A 62 6.26 -8.66 6.56
C GLU A 62 5.04 -7.85 6.13
N TYR A 63 4.85 -6.69 6.75
CA TYR A 63 3.68 -5.87 6.42
C TYR A 63 3.75 -5.36 5.00
N LEU A 64 4.93 -4.99 4.53
CA LEU A 64 5.07 -4.49 3.18
C LEU A 64 4.77 -5.55 2.15
N ASN A 65 5.02 -6.80 2.48
CA ASN A 65 4.74 -7.87 1.55
C ASN A 65 3.25 -8.20 1.47
N HIS A 66 2.43 -7.55 2.29
CA HIS A 66 0.98 -7.68 2.23
C HIS A 66 0.32 -6.51 1.52
N THR A 67 1.09 -5.65 0.88
CA THR A 67 0.54 -4.53 0.12
C THR A 67 0.84 -4.72 -1.37
N VAL A 68 0.28 -3.84 -2.19
CA VAL A 68 0.60 -3.81 -3.61
C VAL A 68 1.33 -2.51 -3.92
N CYS A 69 1.93 -2.46 -5.11
CA CYS A 69 2.58 -1.26 -5.63
C CYS A 69 1.80 -0.79 -6.84
N GLY A 70 1.96 0.49 -7.18
CA GLY A 70 1.33 0.99 -8.38
C GLY A 70 0.81 2.39 -8.17
N GLU A 71 0.01 2.86 -9.12
CA GLU A 71 -0.56 4.18 -9.01
C GLU A 71 -1.82 4.29 -9.85
N GLY A 72 -2.70 5.22 -9.46
CA GLY A 72 -3.93 5.46 -10.20
C GLY A 72 -5.00 6.02 -9.30
N MET A 73 -6.19 6.14 -9.86
CA MET A 73 -7.33 6.66 -9.10
C MET A 73 -7.96 5.56 -8.27
N VAL A 74 -8.31 5.91 -7.05
CA VAL A 74 -9.09 5.05 -6.17
C VAL A 74 -10.26 5.89 -5.72
N GLY A 75 -11.41 5.68 -6.36
CA GLY A 75 -12.55 6.54 -6.16
C GLY A 75 -12.57 7.65 -7.20
N GLU A 76 -13.52 8.55 -7.05
CA GLU A 76 -13.77 9.57 -8.05
C GLU A 76 -12.69 10.63 -8.12
N ASN A 77 -12.15 10.99 -6.97
CA ASN A 77 -11.25 12.14 -6.90
C ASN A 77 -9.96 11.85 -6.14
N ASN A 78 -9.67 10.60 -5.88
CA ASN A 78 -8.55 10.28 -5.00
C ASN A 78 -7.47 9.52 -5.77
N TYR A 79 -6.32 10.15 -5.87
CA TYR A 79 -5.16 9.49 -6.47
C TYR A 79 -4.40 8.74 -5.39
N LEU A 80 -3.82 7.61 -5.77
CA LEU A 80 -3.00 6.83 -4.85
C LEU A 80 -1.74 6.42 -5.56
N LEU A 81 -0.61 6.67 -4.93
CA LEU A 81 0.70 6.25 -5.42
C LEU A 81 1.33 5.39 -4.35
N LEU A 82 1.50 4.11 -4.65
CA LEU A 82 2.21 3.20 -3.75
C LEU A 82 3.54 2.86 -4.39
N TRP A 83 4.62 3.14 -3.67
CA TRP A 83 5.98 3.06 -4.20
C TRP A 83 6.38 1.63 -4.49
N GLU A 84 7.25 1.46 -5.47
CA GLU A 84 7.85 0.15 -5.75
C GLU A 84 8.64 -0.30 -4.53
N LYS A 85 8.55 -1.58 -4.24
CA LYS A 85 9.12 -2.08 -2.99
C LYS A 85 10.63 -1.92 -2.93
N ASN A 86 11.29 -1.99 -4.08
CA ASN A 86 12.74 -1.80 -4.09
C ASN A 86 13.16 -0.34 -3.94
N GLU A 87 12.20 0.58 -3.88
CA GLU A 87 12.50 2.00 -3.67
C GLU A 87 12.14 2.49 -2.28
N ILE A 88 11.43 1.67 -1.52
CA ILE A 88 10.86 2.15 -0.25
C ILE A 88 11.94 2.58 0.73
N GLU A 89 12.98 1.78 0.88
CA GLU A 89 14.03 2.13 1.85
C GLU A 89 14.72 3.41 1.46
N GLU A 90 15.07 3.55 0.18
CA GLU A 90 15.76 4.75 -0.29
C GLU A 90 14.90 5.99 -0.13
N LEU A 91 13.61 5.88 -0.43
CA LEU A 91 12.71 7.03 -0.29
C LEU A 91 12.52 7.42 1.17
N ASN A 92 12.45 6.44 2.08
CA ASN A 92 12.36 6.79 3.48
C ASN A 92 13.63 7.45 3.98
N ASP A 93 14.78 7.05 3.47
CA ASP A 93 16.03 7.73 3.82
C ASP A 93 16.03 9.14 3.26
N ASP A 94 15.55 9.33 2.04
CA ASP A 94 15.52 10.64 1.41
C ASP A 94 14.60 11.61 2.14
N TYR A 95 13.47 11.11 2.64
CA TYR A 95 12.54 11.93 3.41
C TYR A 95 12.93 12.03 4.88
N GLU A 96 13.99 11.33 5.28
CA GLU A 96 14.46 11.31 6.67
C GLU A 96 13.36 10.87 7.63
N THR A 97 12.61 9.85 7.22
CA THR A 97 11.47 9.40 7.99
C THR A 97 11.84 9.08 9.44
N GLN A 98 12.99 8.42 9.63
CA GLN A 98 13.40 8.00 10.97
C GLN A 98 13.76 9.19 11.87
N ALA A 99 14.04 10.35 11.28
CA ALA A 99 14.34 11.54 12.07
C ALA A 99 13.08 12.20 12.60
N PHE A 100 11.96 12.02 11.92
CA PHE A 100 10.73 12.73 12.24
C PHE A 100 9.64 11.84 12.82
N LEU A 101 9.65 10.55 12.51
CA LEU A 101 8.59 9.62 12.93
C LEU A 101 9.19 8.44 13.66
N ASN A 102 8.48 7.97 14.67
CA ASN A 102 8.90 6.80 15.43
C ASN A 102 8.13 5.58 14.95
N ASN A 103 8.88 4.53 14.59
CA ASN A 103 8.28 3.22 14.30
C ASN A 103 7.28 3.25 13.15
N ILE A 104 7.62 4.02 12.10
CA ILE A 104 6.77 4.15 10.93
C ILE A 104 7.65 4.10 9.69
N ILE A 105 7.17 3.40 8.66
CA ILE A 105 7.80 3.43 7.33
C ILE A 105 6.76 3.97 6.35
N LEU A 106 7.19 4.90 5.50
CA LEU A 106 6.30 5.43 4.47
C LEU A 106 6.26 4.49 3.28
N ILE A 107 5.09 4.37 2.67
CA ILE A 107 4.91 3.46 1.53
C ILE A 107 4.37 4.14 0.28
N GLY A 108 3.93 5.39 0.40
CA GLY A 108 3.38 6.07 -0.76
C GLY A 108 2.76 7.39 -0.38
N SER A 109 1.89 7.88 -1.26
CA SER A 109 1.28 9.19 -1.06
C SER A 109 -0.04 9.29 -1.82
N ASP A 110 -0.71 10.43 -1.59
CA ASP A 110 -1.92 10.74 -2.34
C ASP A 110 -1.61 11.51 -3.64
N GLY A 111 -0.34 11.54 -4.00
CA GLY A 111 0.10 12.29 -5.16
C GLY A 111 0.34 13.76 -4.87
N GLY A 112 0.13 14.18 -3.63
CA GLY A 112 0.28 15.58 -3.23
C GLY A 112 0.94 15.69 -1.88
N ASP A 113 0.23 16.29 -0.93
CA ASP A 113 0.84 16.69 0.34
C ASP A 113 0.86 15.61 1.40
N MET A 114 0.10 14.55 1.24
CA MET A 114 -0.04 13.54 2.29
C MET A 114 0.71 12.28 1.94
N ALA A 115 1.43 11.76 2.92
CA ALA A 115 2.11 10.47 2.81
C ALA A 115 1.29 9.40 3.51
N TYR A 116 1.40 8.18 3.01
CA TYR A 116 0.83 7.01 3.65
C TYR A 116 1.96 6.10 4.12
N GLY A 117 1.75 5.45 5.24
CA GLY A 117 2.76 4.56 5.79
C GLY A 117 2.15 3.46 6.63
N ILE A 118 3.03 2.68 7.25
CA ILE A 118 2.64 1.58 8.11
C ILE A 118 3.43 1.71 9.41
N ASP A 119 2.74 1.56 10.55
CA ASP A 119 3.44 1.60 11.83
C ASP A 119 3.92 0.22 12.21
N ILE A 120 4.65 0.15 13.32
CA ILE A 120 5.30 -1.10 13.73
C ILE A 120 4.29 -2.19 14.10
N SER A 121 3.03 -1.82 14.35
CA SER A 121 2.00 -2.81 14.64
C SER A 121 1.25 -3.25 13.39
N GLY A 122 1.60 -2.71 12.24
CA GLY A 122 0.98 -3.10 10.98
C GLY A 122 -0.20 -2.27 10.58
N LYS A 123 -0.48 -1.19 11.29
CA LYS A 123 -1.60 -0.32 10.95
C LYS A 123 -1.18 0.71 9.93
N TYR A 124 -2.12 1.09 9.07
CA TYR A 124 -1.85 2.10 8.05
C TYR A 124 -2.07 3.48 8.63
N ILE A 125 -1.20 4.42 8.25
CA ILE A 125 -1.25 5.78 8.78
C ILE A 125 -1.15 6.78 7.64
N GLU A 126 -1.53 8.02 7.96
CA GLU A 126 -1.45 9.14 7.05
C GLU A 126 -0.72 10.27 7.79
N VAL A 127 0.19 10.97 7.09
CA VAL A 127 0.94 12.05 7.70
C VAL A 127 1.36 13.03 6.61
N PRO A 128 1.36 14.35 6.87
CA PRO A 128 1.80 15.29 5.84
C PRO A 128 3.31 15.18 5.62
N PHE A 129 3.73 15.40 4.37
CA PHE A 129 5.15 15.44 4.05
C PHE A 129 5.82 16.67 4.69
N ILE A 130 5.13 17.81 4.63
CA ILE A 130 5.68 19.03 5.21
C ILE A 130 5.15 19.15 6.63
N GLY A 131 6.06 19.33 7.57
CA GLY A 131 5.68 19.30 8.98
C GLY A 131 5.49 17.90 9.51
N MET A 132 6.17 16.94 8.88
CA MET A 132 6.09 15.54 9.29
C MET A 132 6.52 15.40 10.75
N ASP A 133 5.66 14.80 11.57
CA ASP A 133 5.89 14.73 13.00
C ASP A 133 4.95 13.66 13.56
N ASP A 134 5.39 13.02 14.65
CA ASP A 134 4.56 12.00 15.27
C ASP A 134 3.18 12.52 15.66
N GLU A 135 3.08 13.78 16.02
CA GLU A 135 1.81 14.35 16.44
C GLU A 135 0.85 14.55 15.27
N GLU A 136 1.36 14.53 14.07
CA GLU A 136 0.54 14.67 12.86
C GLU A 136 0.13 13.34 12.27
N VAL A 137 0.57 12.24 12.85
CA VAL A 137 0.26 10.91 12.34
C VAL A 137 -1.18 10.54 12.71
N LYS A 138 -1.91 10.05 11.71
CA LYS A 138 -3.29 9.60 11.90
C LYS A 138 -3.38 8.15 11.46
N VAL A 139 -3.84 7.28 12.36
CA VAL A 139 -4.09 5.89 12.01
C VAL A 139 -5.39 5.84 11.21
N ILE A 140 -5.34 5.27 10.03
CA ILE A 140 -6.47 5.30 9.11
C ILE A 140 -7.05 3.93 8.80
N ALA A 141 -6.31 2.84 9.05
CA ALA A 141 -6.81 1.51 8.77
C ALA A 141 -5.96 0.48 9.48
N GLU A 142 -6.53 -0.71 9.65
CA GLU A 142 -5.82 -1.79 10.32
C GLU A 142 -5.32 -2.85 9.36
N ASP A 143 -5.76 -2.80 8.11
CA ASP A 143 -5.29 -3.74 7.10
C ASP A 143 -5.40 -3.07 5.73
N PHE A 144 -4.94 -3.79 4.72
CA PHE A 144 -4.90 -3.21 3.38
C PHE A 144 -6.30 -2.95 2.83
N ASP A 145 -7.25 -3.85 3.09
CA ASP A 145 -8.62 -3.62 2.63
C ASP A 145 -9.20 -2.35 3.24
N GLY A 146 -8.96 -2.13 4.52
CA GLY A 146 -9.41 -0.92 5.18
C GLY A 146 -8.71 0.32 4.66
N PHE A 147 -7.43 0.19 4.32
CA PHE A 147 -6.68 1.30 3.77
C PHE A 147 -7.28 1.75 2.42
N ILE A 148 -7.57 0.80 1.54
CA ILE A 148 -8.16 1.13 0.25
C ILE A 148 -9.56 1.71 0.43
N ASP A 149 -10.32 1.20 1.37
CA ASP A 149 -11.62 1.75 1.67
C ASP A 149 -11.52 3.21 2.15
N TYR A 150 -10.53 3.49 2.98
CA TYR A 150 -10.29 4.85 3.43
C TYR A 150 -9.99 5.78 2.27
N VAL A 151 -9.09 5.36 1.37
CA VAL A 151 -8.72 6.19 0.22
C VAL A 151 -9.93 6.41 -0.68
N TRP A 152 -10.71 5.37 -0.90
CA TRP A 152 -11.90 5.45 -1.74
C TRP A 152 -12.88 6.49 -1.22
N ASN A 153 -13.03 6.58 0.10
CA ASN A 153 -13.99 7.47 0.72
C ASN A 153 -13.43 8.83 1.11
N ARG A 154 -12.18 9.06 0.83
CA ARG A 154 -11.51 10.30 1.24
C ARG A 154 -12.07 11.48 0.46
N LYS A 155 -12.23 12.59 1.14
CA LYS A 155 -12.78 13.81 0.52
C LYS A 155 -11.78 14.91 0.43
#